data_9e81463cf9dd0393fc2d7ed96847dbae
#
_entry.id   9e81463cf9dd0393fc2d7ed96847dbae
#
_cell.length_a   1.000
_cell.length_b   1.000
_cell.length_c   1.000
_cell.angle_alpha   90.00
_cell.angle_beta   90.00
_cell.angle_gamma   90.00
#
_symmetry.space_group_name_H-M   'P 1'
#
loop_
_entity.id
_entity.type
_entity.pdbx_description
1 polymer ?
#
loop_
_entity_poly.entity_id
_entity_poly.type
_entity_poly.pdbx_seq_one_letter_code
_entity_poly.pdbx_strand_id
1 'polypeptide(L)'
;MKKLILILIVIVATAGLFAEDWNTAADISITMNQNAYSDNWAGGERGSISWVFNANFLAEKQLIAKVHNKNTLKLAFGQTHNQMVDEMESKYWAKPEKSTDLIDFESMFRFTLGAFVDPFASFRDETQFLDISGEETKLLNPNNLTEAFGIIKVFVKDDTQELSTRLGGAFKQYINSNLDVNTNDGGVEFVAIYRKPFAENMIKYSTNLNLYKPLFYSLSDDETNPAYNENWETVRMNWQHNVDISLTSLINLKLYVQLLYNEMVIDEIQFKETLGLGLSYKLF
;
A
#
# COMPACT_ATOMS: atom_id res chain seq x y z
N MET A 1 20.24 -5.36 4.35
CA MET A 1 20.08 -4.91 2.96
C MET A 1 20.42 -6.00 1.93
N LYS A 2 21.66 -6.55 1.83
CA LYS A 2 21.99 -7.57 0.82
C LYS A 2 21.10 -8.82 0.84
N LYS A 3 20.70 -9.33 2.02
CA LYS A 3 19.79 -10.47 2.16
C LYS A 3 18.34 -10.14 1.68
N LEU A 4 17.88 -8.92 1.92
CA LEU A 4 16.55 -8.46 1.48
C LEU A 4 16.48 -8.35 -0.06
N ILE A 5 17.51 -7.80 -0.67
CA ILE A 5 17.65 -7.71 -2.14
C ILE A 5 17.68 -9.12 -2.76
N LEU A 6 18.39 -10.05 -2.13
CA LEU A 6 18.46 -11.44 -2.59
C LEU A 6 17.08 -12.14 -2.51
N ILE A 7 16.34 -11.94 -1.45
CA ILE A 7 14.97 -12.47 -1.29
C ILE A 7 14.05 -11.88 -2.36
N LEU A 8 14.13 -10.58 -2.61
CA LEU A 8 13.35 -9.91 -3.65
C LEU A 8 13.66 -10.47 -5.06
N ILE A 9 14.95 -10.65 -5.36
CA ILE A 9 15.39 -11.26 -6.64
C ILE A 9 14.89 -12.70 -6.77
N VAL A 10 14.91 -13.49 -5.72
CA VAL A 10 14.42 -14.87 -5.72
C VAL A 10 12.90 -14.91 -5.92
N ILE A 11 12.14 -14.02 -5.27
CA ILE A 11 10.68 -13.92 -5.47
C ILE A 11 10.35 -13.54 -6.92
N VAL A 12 11.04 -12.56 -7.50
CA VAL A 12 10.83 -12.15 -8.90
C VAL A 12 11.22 -13.26 -9.88
N ALA A 13 12.33 -13.95 -9.64
CA ALA A 13 12.79 -15.05 -10.49
C ALA A 13 11.87 -16.28 -10.43
N THR A 14 11.31 -16.59 -9.26
CA THR A 14 10.38 -17.73 -9.11
C THR A 14 8.99 -17.41 -9.66
N ALA A 15 8.52 -16.16 -9.59
CA ALA A 15 7.24 -15.75 -10.19
C ALA A 15 7.21 -16.02 -11.71
N GLY A 16 8.32 -15.84 -12.42
CA GLY A 16 8.42 -16.14 -13.86
C GLY A 16 8.35 -17.64 -14.20
N LEU A 17 8.69 -18.54 -13.29
CA LEU A 17 8.70 -20.00 -13.54
C LEU A 17 7.30 -20.65 -13.45
N PHE A 18 6.33 -19.96 -12.85
CA PHE A 18 4.96 -20.46 -12.69
C PHE A 18 3.95 -19.74 -13.60
N ALA A 19 4.43 -18.96 -14.58
CA ALA A 19 3.60 -18.05 -15.38
C ALA A 19 2.79 -18.75 -16.50
N GLU A 20 2.98 -20.04 -16.74
CA GLU A 20 2.19 -20.75 -17.75
C GLU A 20 0.70 -20.69 -17.36
N ASP A 21 -0.13 -20.08 -18.20
CA ASP A 21 -1.58 -19.84 -18.01
C ASP A 21 -2.01 -18.75 -16.98
N TRP A 22 -1.10 -18.05 -16.30
CA TRP A 22 -1.45 -16.91 -15.45
C TRP A 22 -1.35 -15.59 -16.22
N ASN A 23 -2.36 -14.74 -16.08
CA ASN A 23 -2.24 -13.34 -16.48
C ASN A 23 -1.43 -12.61 -15.41
N THR A 24 -0.19 -12.26 -15.75
CA THR A 24 0.76 -11.66 -14.83
C THR A 24 1.13 -10.25 -15.28
N ALA A 25 1.35 -9.36 -14.32
CA ALA A 25 1.93 -8.04 -14.55
C ALA A 25 2.89 -7.69 -13.43
N ALA A 26 4.00 -7.06 -13.77
CA ALA A 26 4.96 -6.57 -12.80
C ALA A 26 5.50 -5.20 -13.23
N ASP A 27 5.29 -4.21 -12.38
CA ASP A 27 5.76 -2.86 -12.56
C ASP A 27 6.71 -2.50 -11.42
N ILE A 28 7.90 -2.01 -11.73
CA ILE A 28 8.83 -1.46 -10.76
C ILE A 28 9.11 0.01 -11.07
N SER A 29 9.30 0.81 -10.03
CA SER A 29 9.67 2.20 -10.20
C SER A 29 10.52 2.72 -9.05
N ILE A 30 11.38 3.68 -9.35
CA ILE A 30 12.07 4.50 -8.37
C ILE A 30 11.73 5.96 -8.64
N THR A 31 11.27 6.65 -7.59
CA THR A 31 10.97 8.07 -7.61
C THR A 31 11.99 8.78 -6.76
N MET A 32 12.51 9.92 -7.21
CA MET A 32 13.51 10.70 -6.50
C MET A 32 13.14 12.19 -6.55
N ASN A 33 13.39 12.87 -5.43
CA ASN A 33 13.30 14.31 -5.30
C ASN A 33 14.55 14.82 -4.58
N GLN A 34 15.12 15.93 -5.06
CA GLN A 34 16.31 16.55 -4.49
C GLN A 34 16.16 18.05 -4.41
N ASN A 35 16.51 18.62 -3.26
CA ASN A 35 16.72 20.05 -3.07
C ASN A 35 18.19 20.27 -2.69
N ALA A 36 18.84 21.27 -3.31
CA ALA A 36 20.22 21.62 -3.02
C ALA A 36 20.37 23.15 -3.00
N TYR A 37 21.13 23.63 -2.04
CA TYR A 37 21.36 25.06 -1.82
C TYR A 37 22.87 25.30 -1.65
N SER A 38 23.36 26.41 -2.21
CA SER A 38 24.74 26.85 -2.03
C SER A 38 25.00 27.32 -0.60
N ASP A 39 26.26 27.40 -0.20
CA ASP A 39 26.63 27.81 1.17
C ASP A 39 26.31 29.28 1.46
N ASN A 40 26.25 30.10 0.40
CA ASN A 40 25.88 31.53 0.50
C ASN A 40 24.38 31.80 0.26
N TRP A 41 23.52 30.76 0.27
CA TRP A 41 22.07 30.92 0.18
C TRP A 41 21.53 31.61 1.43
N ALA A 42 20.92 32.79 1.25
CA ALA A 42 20.52 33.65 2.38
C ALA A 42 19.25 33.23 3.12
N GLY A 43 18.46 32.31 2.54
CA GLY A 43 17.13 31.89 3.07
C GLY A 43 17.18 30.87 4.21
N GLY A 44 18.36 30.30 4.53
CA GLY A 44 18.50 29.30 5.61
C GLY A 44 17.96 27.90 5.27
N GLU A 45 17.45 27.68 4.04
CA GLU A 45 17.00 26.37 3.58
C GLU A 45 18.15 25.38 3.45
N ARG A 46 17.83 24.10 3.63
CA ARG A 46 18.80 23.01 3.64
C ARG A 46 18.51 21.98 2.56
N GLY A 47 19.55 21.33 2.08
CA GLY A 47 19.43 20.27 1.11
C GLY A 47 18.66 19.07 1.64
N SER A 48 17.91 18.40 0.76
CA SER A 48 17.28 17.13 1.04
C SER A 48 17.32 16.21 -0.18
N ILE A 49 17.41 14.91 0.05
CA ILE A 49 17.28 13.88 -0.97
C ILE A 49 16.25 12.87 -0.44
N SER A 50 15.15 12.71 -1.17
CA SER A 50 14.14 11.69 -0.89
C SER A 50 14.04 10.74 -2.07
N TRP A 51 13.92 9.45 -1.78
CA TRP A 51 13.67 8.45 -2.81
C TRP A 51 12.67 7.40 -2.31
N VAL A 52 11.88 6.86 -3.23
CA VAL A 52 10.94 5.77 -2.98
C VAL A 52 11.07 4.75 -4.09
N PHE A 53 11.33 3.51 -3.73
CA PHE A 53 11.21 2.35 -4.59
C PHE A 53 9.81 1.76 -4.43
N ASN A 54 9.16 1.42 -5.55
CA ASN A 54 7.89 0.70 -5.56
C ASN A 54 7.99 -0.50 -6.51
N ALA A 55 7.33 -1.60 -6.12
CA ALA A 55 7.12 -2.74 -6.98
C ALA A 55 5.69 -3.26 -6.80
N ASN A 56 4.97 -3.46 -7.90
CA ASN A 56 3.60 -3.97 -7.91
C ASN A 56 3.57 -5.22 -8.78
N PHE A 57 3.02 -6.29 -8.22
CA PHE A 57 2.86 -7.56 -8.90
C PHE A 57 1.39 -7.95 -8.91
N LEU A 58 0.95 -8.48 -10.05
CA LEU A 58 -0.36 -9.08 -10.25
C LEU A 58 -0.17 -10.48 -10.82
N ALA A 59 -0.91 -11.43 -10.29
CA ALA A 59 -1.07 -12.75 -10.88
C ALA A 59 -2.53 -13.17 -10.75
N GLU A 60 -3.22 -13.35 -11.88
CA GLU A 60 -4.62 -13.77 -11.87
C GLU A 60 -4.89 -14.88 -12.88
N LYS A 61 -5.78 -15.79 -12.54
CA LYS A 61 -6.15 -16.94 -13.36
C LYS A 61 -7.57 -17.41 -13.08
N GLN A 62 -8.27 -17.87 -14.12
CA GLN A 62 -9.45 -18.69 -13.96
C GLN A 62 -9.01 -20.12 -13.64
N LEU A 63 -9.03 -20.52 -12.36
CA LEU A 63 -8.53 -21.82 -11.92
C LEU A 63 -9.39 -22.97 -12.45
N ILE A 64 -10.69 -22.80 -12.38
CA ILE A 64 -11.72 -23.69 -12.94
C ILE A 64 -12.86 -22.83 -13.49
N ALA A 65 -13.81 -23.41 -14.21
CA ALA A 65 -14.89 -22.70 -14.89
C ALA A 65 -15.65 -21.65 -14.03
N LYS A 66 -15.66 -21.84 -12.70
CA LYS A 66 -16.42 -20.97 -11.77
C LYS A 66 -15.56 -20.35 -10.66
N VAL A 67 -14.24 -20.48 -10.70
CA VAL A 67 -13.36 -19.94 -9.65
C VAL A 67 -12.23 -19.16 -10.30
N HIS A 68 -12.25 -17.86 -10.10
CA HIS A 68 -11.17 -16.95 -10.48
C HIS A 68 -10.35 -16.59 -9.25
N ASN A 69 -9.03 -16.68 -9.35
CA ASN A 69 -8.11 -16.23 -8.31
C ASN A 69 -7.32 -15.02 -8.80
N LYS A 70 -7.15 -14.02 -7.92
CA LYS A 70 -6.37 -12.82 -8.16
C LYS A 70 -5.46 -12.60 -6.95
N ASN A 71 -4.16 -12.53 -7.20
CA ASN A 71 -3.14 -12.22 -6.22
C ASN A 71 -2.48 -10.89 -6.57
N THR A 72 -2.33 -10.03 -5.58
CA THR A 72 -1.60 -8.75 -5.72
C THR A 72 -0.56 -8.63 -4.62
N LEU A 73 0.61 -8.11 -4.97
CA LEU A 73 1.64 -7.77 -4.01
C LEU A 73 2.15 -6.37 -4.35
N LYS A 74 2.08 -5.46 -3.37
CA LYS A 74 2.62 -4.11 -3.47
C LYS A 74 3.75 -3.97 -2.46
N LEU A 75 4.87 -3.49 -2.92
CA LEU A 75 6.04 -3.21 -2.11
C LEU A 75 6.39 -1.74 -2.28
N ALA A 76 6.63 -1.05 -1.17
CA ALA A 76 7.16 0.31 -1.20
C ALA A 76 8.18 0.48 -0.09
N PHE A 77 9.33 1.06 -0.41
CA PHE A 77 10.33 1.43 0.58
C PHE A 77 11.00 2.73 0.16
N GLY A 78 11.10 3.68 1.08
CA GLY A 78 11.69 4.97 0.81
C GLY A 78 12.39 5.56 2.02
N GLN A 79 13.31 6.46 1.73
CA GLN A 79 14.09 7.18 2.75
C GLN A 79 14.26 8.64 2.35
N THR A 80 14.37 9.49 3.36
CA THR A 80 14.74 10.90 3.23
C THR A 80 16.04 11.15 3.96
N HIS A 81 16.98 11.82 3.29
CA HIS A 81 18.21 12.35 3.85
C HIS A 81 18.09 13.86 3.91
N ASN A 82 18.22 14.42 5.08
CA ASN A 82 18.21 15.87 5.29
C ASN A 82 19.62 16.36 5.57
N GLN A 83 19.97 17.50 4.98
CA GLN A 83 21.18 18.22 5.35
C GLN A 83 20.94 18.96 6.66
N MET A 84 21.82 18.78 7.62
CA MET A 84 21.78 19.43 8.93
C MET A 84 23.00 20.34 9.09
N VAL A 85 22.97 21.18 10.12
CA VAL A 85 24.08 22.05 10.50
C VAL A 85 24.40 21.74 11.97
N ASP A 86 25.67 21.54 12.27
CA ASP A 86 26.14 21.33 13.63
C ASP A 86 26.33 22.65 14.41
N GLU A 87 26.77 22.58 15.64
CA GLU A 87 27.01 23.75 16.50
C GLU A 87 28.16 24.66 15.99
N MET A 88 29.00 24.15 15.09
CA MET A 88 30.08 24.91 14.46
C MET A 88 29.68 25.46 13.07
N GLU A 89 28.38 25.46 12.76
CA GLU A 89 27.82 25.90 11.46
C GLU A 89 28.29 25.03 10.27
N SER A 90 28.84 23.83 10.52
CA SER A 90 29.27 22.92 9.46
C SER A 90 28.07 22.09 8.96
N LYS A 91 27.89 22.04 7.63
CA LYS A 91 26.83 21.23 7.00
C LYS A 91 27.23 19.76 6.97
N TYR A 92 26.30 18.87 7.36
CA TYR A 92 26.45 17.43 7.22
C TYR A 92 25.13 16.77 6.80
N TRP A 93 25.18 15.59 6.20
CA TRP A 93 24.01 14.80 5.88
C TRP A 93 23.64 13.92 7.08
N ALA A 94 22.43 14.09 7.58
CA ALA A 94 21.88 13.24 8.64
C ALA A 94 21.75 11.78 8.17
N LYS A 95 21.59 10.87 9.11
CA LYS A 95 21.27 9.48 8.77
C LYS A 95 19.93 9.44 8.02
N PRO A 96 19.78 8.52 7.03
CA PRO A 96 18.51 8.37 6.32
C PRO A 96 17.38 8.01 7.27
N GLU A 97 16.27 8.73 7.15
CA GLU A 97 15.04 8.45 7.85
C GLU A 97 14.07 7.71 6.94
N LYS A 98 13.36 6.72 7.47
CA LYS A 98 12.34 5.97 6.74
C LYS A 98 11.15 6.88 6.45
N SER A 99 10.81 7.06 5.18
CA SER A 99 9.68 7.91 4.73
C SER A 99 8.50 7.09 4.21
N THR A 100 8.76 5.89 3.71
CA THR A 100 7.74 4.95 3.20
C THR A 100 8.21 3.54 3.48
N ASP A 101 7.28 2.69 3.92
CA ASP A 101 7.55 1.28 4.18
C ASP A 101 6.23 0.51 4.12
N LEU A 102 6.06 -0.37 3.13
CA LEU A 102 4.84 -1.11 2.89
C LEU A 102 5.14 -2.45 2.23
N ILE A 103 4.53 -3.48 2.75
CA ILE A 103 4.30 -4.76 2.10
C ILE A 103 2.80 -5.01 2.20
N ASP A 104 2.09 -5.11 1.06
CA ASP A 104 0.65 -5.33 0.99
C ASP A 104 0.38 -6.49 0.02
N PHE A 105 0.04 -7.63 0.57
CA PHE A 105 -0.32 -8.84 -0.16
C PHE A 105 -1.81 -9.10 -0.03
N GLU A 106 -2.51 -9.33 -1.14
CA GLU A 106 -3.90 -9.78 -1.14
C GLU A 106 -4.06 -10.96 -2.10
N SER A 107 -4.73 -12.02 -1.62
CA SER A 107 -5.21 -13.15 -2.43
C SER A 107 -6.73 -13.20 -2.36
N MET A 108 -7.40 -13.13 -3.50
CA MET A 108 -8.86 -13.13 -3.60
C MET A 108 -9.35 -14.25 -4.53
N PHE A 109 -10.32 -15.00 -4.04
CA PHE A 109 -11.10 -15.98 -4.81
C PHE A 109 -12.48 -15.40 -5.11
N ARG A 110 -12.83 -15.32 -6.39
CA ARG A 110 -14.16 -14.92 -6.87
C ARG A 110 -14.84 -16.12 -7.51
N PHE A 111 -16.07 -16.38 -7.08
CA PHE A 111 -16.90 -17.48 -7.59
C PHE A 111 -17.80 -16.94 -8.71
N THR A 112 -17.35 -17.08 -9.97
CA THR A 112 -18.01 -16.56 -11.18
C THR A 112 -19.24 -17.39 -11.54
N LEU A 113 -20.38 -17.08 -10.92
CA LEU A 113 -21.60 -17.88 -11.04
C LEU A 113 -22.51 -17.43 -12.19
N GLY A 114 -22.17 -16.33 -12.89
CA GLY A 114 -23.00 -15.74 -13.95
C GLY A 114 -24.23 -14.98 -13.41
N ALA A 115 -24.28 -14.70 -12.11
CA ALA A 115 -25.29 -13.89 -11.47
C ALA A 115 -24.99 -12.40 -11.58
N PHE A 116 -25.90 -11.53 -11.08
CA PHE A 116 -25.67 -10.07 -11.06
C PHE A 116 -24.44 -9.68 -10.24
N VAL A 117 -24.16 -10.41 -9.18
CA VAL A 117 -22.96 -10.30 -8.34
C VAL A 117 -22.35 -11.68 -8.14
N ASP A 118 -21.06 -11.73 -7.90
CA ASP A 118 -20.32 -12.95 -7.61
C ASP A 118 -19.94 -13.00 -6.12
N PRO A 119 -20.03 -14.15 -5.43
CA PRO A 119 -19.41 -14.32 -4.13
C PRO A 119 -17.89 -14.21 -4.20
N PHE A 120 -17.27 -13.71 -3.13
CA PHE A 120 -15.81 -13.70 -2.98
C PHE A 120 -15.38 -14.09 -1.57
N ALA A 121 -14.14 -14.54 -1.46
CA ALA A 121 -13.37 -14.65 -0.23
C ALA A 121 -11.96 -14.11 -0.49
N SER A 122 -11.41 -13.35 0.46
CA SER A 122 -10.06 -12.82 0.35
C SER A 122 -9.31 -12.89 1.67
N PHE A 123 -7.98 -12.97 1.54
CA PHE A 123 -7.01 -12.81 2.61
C PHE A 123 -6.06 -11.70 2.21
N ARG A 124 -5.79 -10.75 3.12
CA ARG A 124 -4.81 -9.67 2.94
C ARG A 124 -3.92 -9.58 4.17
N ASP A 125 -2.64 -9.39 3.93
CA ASP A 125 -1.65 -9.03 4.94
C ASP A 125 -0.97 -7.72 4.54
N GLU A 126 -1.08 -6.72 5.40
CA GLU A 126 -0.41 -5.44 5.25
C GLU A 126 0.60 -5.28 6.38
N THR A 127 1.87 -5.17 6.02
CA THR A 127 2.98 -5.05 6.96
C THR A 127 4.06 -4.11 6.42
N GLN A 128 5.18 -3.99 7.10
CA GLN A 128 6.31 -3.18 6.70
C GLN A 128 7.62 -4.00 6.77
N PHE A 129 8.65 -3.56 6.01
CA PHE A 129 9.96 -4.22 6.00
C PHE A 129 10.66 -4.09 7.34
N LEU A 130 10.60 -2.86 7.92
CA LEU A 130 11.37 -2.49 9.11
C LEU A 130 10.47 -1.75 10.10
N ASP A 131 10.16 -2.36 11.22
CA ASP A 131 9.52 -1.67 12.33
C ASP A 131 10.59 -1.15 13.31
N ILE A 132 10.61 0.17 13.49
CA ILE A 132 11.51 0.91 14.37
C ILE A 132 10.77 1.60 15.53
N SER A 133 9.53 1.19 15.81
CA SER A 133 8.69 1.79 16.85
C SER A 133 9.06 1.34 18.27
N GLY A 134 9.75 0.21 18.41
CA GLY A 134 10.19 -0.33 19.69
C GLY A 134 11.69 -0.12 19.94
N GLU A 135 12.20 -0.71 21.01
CA GLU A 135 13.64 -0.66 21.37
C GLU A 135 14.52 -1.40 20.33
N GLU A 136 13.96 -2.43 19.71
CA GLU A 136 14.65 -3.22 18.69
C GLU A 136 13.95 -3.06 17.33
N THR A 137 14.76 -3.05 16.25
CA THR A 137 14.20 -3.09 14.90
C THR A 137 13.69 -4.49 14.59
N LYS A 138 12.41 -4.62 14.28
CA LYS A 138 11.79 -5.88 13.85
C LYS A 138 11.47 -5.85 12.35
N LEU A 139 11.53 -7.03 11.74
CA LEU A 139 11.14 -7.24 10.34
C LEU A 139 9.68 -7.73 10.30
N LEU A 140 8.94 -7.33 9.27
CA LEU A 140 7.56 -7.77 9.03
C LEU A 140 6.67 -7.56 10.26
N ASN A 141 6.69 -6.33 10.81
CA ASN A 141 5.95 -5.93 11.99
C ASN A 141 5.53 -4.44 11.86
N PRO A 142 4.31 -4.05 12.29
CA PRO A 142 3.19 -4.90 12.66
C PRO A 142 2.59 -5.63 11.45
N ASN A 143 1.77 -6.66 11.70
CA ASN A 143 0.94 -7.31 10.70
C ASN A 143 -0.52 -6.89 10.87
N ASN A 144 -1.16 -6.48 9.77
CA ASN A 144 -2.59 -6.21 9.68
C ASN A 144 -3.20 -7.28 8.77
N LEU A 145 -3.63 -8.38 9.36
CA LEU A 145 -4.30 -9.47 8.63
C LEU A 145 -5.77 -9.12 8.46
N THR A 146 -6.32 -9.39 7.28
CA THR A 146 -7.75 -9.20 6.98
C THR A 146 -8.26 -10.40 6.21
N GLU A 147 -9.21 -11.13 6.77
CA GLU A 147 -10.03 -12.11 6.07
C GLU A 147 -11.38 -11.49 5.75
N ALA A 148 -11.77 -11.51 4.48
CA ALA A 148 -13.06 -10.96 4.07
C ALA A 148 -13.82 -11.93 3.17
N PHE A 149 -15.15 -11.89 3.28
CA PHE A 149 -16.07 -12.64 2.43
C PHE A 149 -17.34 -11.84 2.16
N GLY A 150 -17.91 -12.00 0.99
CA GLY A 150 -19.10 -11.24 0.61
C GLY A 150 -19.42 -11.37 -0.87
N ILE A 151 -19.87 -10.26 -1.44
CA ILE A 151 -20.22 -10.16 -2.85
C ILE A 151 -19.36 -9.11 -3.56
N ILE A 152 -19.02 -9.38 -4.79
CA ILE A 152 -18.28 -8.48 -5.69
C ILE A 152 -19.07 -8.27 -6.97
N LYS A 153 -19.12 -7.03 -7.46
CA LYS A 153 -19.58 -6.67 -8.79
C LYS A 153 -18.44 -6.08 -9.59
N VAL A 154 -18.15 -6.69 -10.70
CA VAL A 154 -17.27 -6.14 -11.72
C VAL A 154 -18.15 -5.51 -12.79
N PHE A 155 -18.13 -4.18 -12.91
CA PHE A 155 -18.93 -3.44 -13.90
C PHE A 155 -18.24 -3.38 -15.25
N VAL A 156 -16.93 -3.15 -15.21
CA VAL A 156 -16.04 -3.10 -16.39
C VAL A 156 -14.71 -3.69 -16.00
N LYS A 157 -14.18 -4.56 -16.84
CA LYS A 157 -12.78 -5.04 -16.76
C LYS A 157 -12.31 -5.43 -18.13
N ASP A 158 -11.26 -4.77 -18.59
CA ASP A 158 -10.46 -5.13 -19.75
C ASP A 158 -8.97 -4.91 -19.40
N ASP A 159 -8.07 -5.01 -20.37
CA ASP A 159 -6.63 -4.91 -20.16
C ASP A 159 -6.18 -3.55 -19.62
N THR A 160 -7.00 -2.52 -19.79
CA THR A 160 -6.63 -1.13 -19.47
C THR A 160 -7.46 -0.51 -18.37
N GLN A 161 -8.73 -0.90 -18.23
CA GLN A 161 -9.68 -0.29 -17.29
C GLN A 161 -10.34 -1.33 -16.40
N GLU A 162 -10.67 -0.90 -15.18
CA GLU A 162 -11.40 -1.70 -14.20
C GLU A 162 -12.35 -0.79 -13.43
N LEU A 163 -13.62 -1.23 -13.27
CA LEU A 163 -14.53 -0.69 -12.27
C LEU A 163 -15.16 -1.87 -11.54
N SER A 164 -14.85 -2.00 -10.27
CA SER A 164 -15.38 -3.06 -9.41
C SER A 164 -15.70 -2.54 -8.02
N THR A 165 -16.72 -3.14 -7.40
CA THR A 165 -17.06 -2.90 -6.00
C THR A 165 -17.26 -4.22 -5.28
N ARG A 166 -16.89 -4.27 -3.99
CA ARG A 166 -17.16 -5.40 -3.11
C ARG A 166 -17.78 -4.92 -1.80
N LEU A 167 -18.68 -5.72 -1.25
CA LEU A 167 -19.31 -5.52 0.05
C LEU A 167 -19.33 -6.85 0.78
N GLY A 168 -18.90 -6.87 2.03
CA GLY A 168 -18.87 -8.11 2.80
C GLY A 168 -18.55 -7.92 4.26
N GLY A 169 -18.52 -9.04 4.98
CA GLY A 169 -17.94 -9.13 6.31
C GLY A 169 -16.42 -9.21 6.23
N ALA A 170 -15.74 -8.56 7.15
CA ALA A 170 -14.29 -8.66 7.30
C ALA A 170 -13.93 -8.88 8.77
N PHE A 171 -12.94 -9.75 9.01
CA PHE A 171 -12.28 -9.94 10.29
C PHE A 171 -10.85 -9.43 10.15
N LYS A 172 -10.44 -8.56 11.07
CA LYS A 172 -9.12 -7.93 11.08
C LYS A 172 -8.36 -8.27 12.35
N GLN A 173 -7.07 -8.54 12.20
CA GLN A 173 -6.15 -8.84 13.29
C GLN A 173 -4.96 -7.89 13.18
N TYR A 174 -4.74 -7.11 14.22
CA TYR A 174 -3.54 -6.27 14.35
C TYR A 174 -2.59 -6.91 15.34
N ILE A 175 -1.40 -7.28 14.88
CA ILE A 175 -0.37 -7.94 15.67
C ILE A 175 0.89 -7.10 15.63
N ASN A 176 1.24 -6.49 16.77
CA ASN A 176 2.46 -5.69 16.92
C ASN A 176 3.34 -6.25 18.04
N SER A 177 4.36 -6.99 17.66
CA SER A 177 5.28 -7.64 18.61
C SER A 177 6.30 -6.66 19.23
N ASN A 178 6.46 -5.44 18.68
CA ASN A 178 7.30 -4.40 19.30
C ASN A 178 6.60 -3.73 20.47
N LEU A 179 5.28 -3.57 20.38
CA LEU A 179 4.47 -2.92 21.41
C LEU A 179 3.70 -3.92 22.29
N ASP A 180 3.86 -5.22 22.03
CA ASP A 180 3.11 -6.31 22.69
C ASP A 180 1.59 -6.11 22.59
N VAL A 181 1.12 -5.67 21.40
CA VAL A 181 -0.29 -5.40 21.13
C VAL A 181 -0.82 -6.45 20.15
N ASN A 182 -1.92 -7.09 20.53
CA ASN A 182 -2.68 -7.98 19.67
C ASN A 182 -4.17 -7.67 19.83
N THR A 183 -4.80 -7.16 18.77
CA THR A 183 -6.22 -6.83 18.78
C THR A 183 -6.91 -7.41 17.55
N ASN A 184 -8.20 -7.73 17.73
CA ASN A 184 -9.04 -8.24 16.66
C ASN A 184 -10.31 -7.41 16.57
N ASP A 185 -10.76 -7.17 15.36
CA ASP A 185 -12.07 -6.57 15.11
C ASP A 185 -12.77 -7.27 13.94
N GLY A 186 -14.08 -7.26 13.96
CA GLY A 186 -14.93 -7.81 12.91
C GLY A 186 -16.00 -6.79 12.53
N GLY A 187 -16.31 -6.70 11.24
CA GLY A 187 -17.26 -5.69 10.78
C GLY A 187 -17.65 -5.84 9.33
N VAL A 188 -18.18 -4.76 8.77
CA VAL A 188 -18.59 -4.66 7.36
C VAL A 188 -17.57 -3.83 6.59
N GLU A 189 -17.12 -4.35 5.46
CA GLU A 189 -16.19 -3.69 4.56
C GLU A 189 -16.85 -3.39 3.20
N PHE A 190 -16.66 -2.17 2.70
CA PHE A 190 -16.96 -1.79 1.32
C PHE A 190 -15.68 -1.34 0.63
N VAL A 191 -15.41 -1.89 -0.56
CA VAL A 191 -14.27 -1.49 -1.39
C VAL A 191 -14.74 -1.15 -2.79
N ALA A 192 -14.25 -0.02 -3.32
CA ALA A 192 -14.45 0.37 -4.71
C ALA A 192 -13.10 0.62 -5.39
N ILE A 193 -12.89 -0.02 -6.53
CA ILE A 193 -11.69 0.13 -7.34
C ILE A 193 -12.10 0.68 -8.71
N TYR A 194 -11.43 1.76 -9.11
CA TYR A 194 -11.56 2.30 -10.46
C TYR A 194 -10.18 2.55 -11.05
N ARG A 195 -9.97 2.10 -12.28
CA ARG A 195 -8.77 2.33 -13.09
C ARG A 195 -9.17 2.69 -14.49
N LYS A 196 -8.58 3.72 -15.04
CA LYS A 196 -8.79 4.12 -16.42
C LYS A 196 -7.59 4.88 -16.98
N PRO A 197 -7.15 4.57 -18.19
CA PRO A 197 -6.19 5.39 -18.91
C PRO A 197 -6.92 6.55 -19.61
N PHE A 198 -6.20 7.65 -19.80
CA PHE A 198 -6.60 8.82 -20.55
C PHE A 198 -5.49 9.23 -21.51
N ALA A 199 -5.79 10.09 -22.48
CA ALA A 199 -4.83 10.65 -23.44
C ALA A 199 -3.96 9.53 -24.09
N GLU A 200 -4.60 8.55 -24.73
CA GLU A 200 -3.93 7.45 -25.44
C GLU A 200 -2.94 6.64 -24.54
N ASN A 201 -3.34 6.40 -23.29
CA ASN A 201 -2.55 5.73 -22.24
C ASN A 201 -1.38 6.57 -21.67
N MET A 202 -1.23 7.84 -22.05
CA MET A 202 -0.21 8.71 -21.47
C MET A 202 -0.49 8.99 -19.99
N ILE A 203 -1.74 9.12 -19.61
CA ILE A 203 -2.18 9.33 -18.22
C ILE A 203 -2.91 8.08 -17.73
N LYS A 204 -2.46 7.47 -16.65
CA LYS A 204 -3.13 6.35 -15.98
C LYS A 204 -3.63 6.82 -14.62
N TYR A 205 -4.94 6.81 -14.46
CA TYR A 205 -5.57 7.10 -13.18
C TYR A 205 -6.07 5.83 -12.52
N SER A 206 -5.83 5.69 -11.24
CA SER A 206 -6.46 4.66 -10.42
C SER A 206 -6.86 5.21 -9.05
N THR A 207 -7.98 4.73 -8.55
CA THR A 207 -8.43 5.03 -7.19
C THR A 207 -8.93 3.76 -6.51
N ASN A 208 -8.69 3.69 -5.20
CA ASN A 208 -9.15 2.61 -4.33
C ASN A 208 -9.73 3.24 -3.06
N LEU A 209 -11.04 3.07 -2.86
CA LEU A 209 -11.75 3.48 -1.66
C LEU A 209 -12.02 2.22 -0.82
N ASN A 210 -11.59 2.22 0.43
CA ASN A 210 -11.96 1.22 1.43
C ASN A 210 -12.69 1.92 2.58
N LEU A 211 -13.91 1.47 2.87
CA LEU A 211 -14.69 1.87 4.04
C LEU A 211 -14.90 0.65 4.91
N TYR A 212 -14.66 0.78 6.20
CA TYR A 212 -14.83 -0.29 7.15
C TYR A 212 -15.59 0.20 8.39
N LYS A 213 -16.65 -0.50 8.75
CA LYS A 213 -17.43 -0.26 9.98
C LYS A 213 -17.25 -1.47 10.90
N PRO A 214 -16.50 -1.36 12.00
CA PRO A 214 -16.43 -2.42 13.01
C PRO A 214 -17.80 -2.64 13.66
N LEU A 215 -18.11 -3.88 13.97
CA LEU A 215 -19.27 -4.32 14.73
C LEU A 215 -18.87 -5.07 16.00
N PHE A 216 -17.60 -5.42 16.10
CA PHE A 216 -17.01 -6.17 17.20
C PHE A 216 -15.55 -5.75 17.34
N TYR A 217 -15.05 -5.65 18.57
CA TYR A 217 -13.66 -5.39 18.92
C TYR A 217 -13.26 -6.20 20.15
N SER A 218 -12.11 -6.86 20.11
CA SER A 218 -11.66 -7.80 21.14
C SER A 218 -11.43 -7.18 22.52
N LEU A 219 -11.25 -5.86 22.60
CA LEU A 219 -11.04 -5.11 23.83
C LEU A 219 -12.21 -4.19 24.18
N SER A 220 -13.40 -4.37 23.57
CA SER A 220 -14.57 -3.51 23.80
C SER A 220 -14.99 -3.42 25.27
N ASP A 221 -14.76 -4.48 26.05
CA ASP A 221 -15.16 -4.59 27.46
C ASP A 221 -13.97 -4.48 28.43
N ASP A 222 -12.75 -4.19 27.93
CA ASP A 222 -11.53 -4.11 28.76
C ASP A 222 -10.92 -2.69 28.72
N GLU A 223 -11.62 -1.74 29.31
CA GLU A 223 -11.17 -0.33 29.41
C GLU A 223 -9.84 -0.17 30.17
N THR A 224 -9.40 -1.19 30.92
CA THR A 224 -8.13 -1.14 31.66
C THR A 224 -6.93 -1.53 30.79
N ASN A 225 -7.16 -2.11 29.62
CA ASN A 225 -6.11 -2.50 28.69
C ASN A 225 -5.50 -1.26 28.01
N PRO A 226 -4.18 -1.09 27.98
CA PRO A 226 -3.54 0.05 27.32
C PRO A 226 -3.84 0.19 25.82
N ALA A 227 -4.26 -0.90 25.17
CA ALA A 227 -4.64 -0.91 23.75
C ALA A 227 -6.16 -0.71 23.53
N TYR A 228 -6.95 -0.52 24.62
CA TYR A 228 -8.37 -0.15 24.51
C TYR A 228 -8.52 1.21 23.84
N ASN A 229 -9.56 1.36 23.04
CA ASN A 229 -9.90 2.63 22.40
C ASN A 229 -11.43 2.78 22.33
N GLU A 230 -11.98 3.82 22.93
CA GLU A 230 -13.41 4.09 22.99
C GLU A 230 -14.05 4.34 21.60
N ASN A 231 -13.23 4.81 20.65
CA ASN A 231 -13.68 5.13 19.29
C ASN A 231 -13.61 3.93 18.32
N TRP A 232 -13.51 2.71 18.86
CA TRP A 232 -13.39 1.51 18.01
C TRP A 232 -14.57 1.29 17.06
N GLU A 233 -15.77 1.77 17.41
CA GLU A 233 -16.99 1.63 16.59
C GLU A 233 -17.03 2.55 15.37
N THR A 234 -16.14 3.53 15.25
CA THR A 234 -16.24 4.53 14.19
C THR A 234 -15.91 3.94 12.82
N VAL A 235 -16.46 4.57 11.77
CA VAL A 235 -16.16 4.18 10.39
C VAL A 235 -14.73 4.57 10.05
N ARG A 236 -13.96 3.62 9.55
CA ARG A 236 -12.60 3.86 9.06
C ARG A 236 -12.62 3.98 7.54
N MET A 237 -11.90 4.96 7.01
CA MET A 237 -11.78 5.21 5.57
C MET A 237 -10.31 5.22 5.17
N ASN A 238 -10.01 4.55 4.06
CA ASN A 238 -8.75 4.68 3.34
C ASN A 238 -9.07 4.90 1.86
N TRP A 239 -8.79 6.10 1.36
CA TRP A 239 -9.06 6.47 -0.01
C TRP A 239 -7.77 6.90 -0.72
N GLN A 240 -7.33 6.09 -1.65
CA GLN A 240 -6.08 6.25 -2.38
C GLN A 240 -6.34 6.63 -3.83
N HIS A 241 -5.55 7.57 -4.34
CA HIS A 241 -5.53 7.97 -5.74
C HIS A 241 -4.11 7.91 -6.29
N ASN A 242 -3.97 7.41 -7.50
CA ASN A 242 -2.72 7.42 -8.23
C ASN A 242 -2.96 8.03 -9.61
N VAL A 243 -2.07 8.95 -10.00
CA VAL A 243 -1.99 9.50 -11.34
C VAL A 243 -0.56 9.28 -11.84
N ASP A 244 -0.41 8.45 -12.87
CA ASP A 244 0.86 8.20 -13.53
C ASP A 244 0.82 8.87 -14.91
N ILE A 245 1.73 9.83 -15.17
CA ILE A 245 1.86 10.52 -16.44
C ILE A 245 3.17 10.08 -17.09
N SER A 246 3.08 9.36 -18.20
CA SER A 246 4.24 8.89 -18.97
C SER A 246 4.79 10.03 -19.82
N LEU A 247 5.96 10.56 -19.45
CA LEU A 247 6.67 11.58 -20.23
C LEU A 247 7.49 10.93 -21.35
N THR A 248 8.05 9.75 -21.08
CA THR A 248 8.71 8.88 -22.05
C THR A 248 8.38 7.42 -21.70
N SER A 249 8.94 6.46 -22.42
CA SER A 249 8.79 5.02 -22.08
C SER A 249 9.37 4.64 -20.71
N LEU A 250 10.27 5.44 -20.16
CA LEU A 250 10.95 5.16 -18.89
C LEU A 250 10.66 6.23 -17.82
N ILE A 251 10.46 7.49 -18.24
CA ILE A 251 10.31 8.64 -17.32
C ILE A 251 8.82 8.91 -17.10
N ASN A 252 8.40 8.93 -15.86
CA ASN A 252 7.02 9.18 -15.47
C ASN A 252 6.96 10.22 -14.35
N LEU A 253 5.94 11.09 -14.40
CA LEU A 253 5.51 11.90 -13.27
C LEU A 253 4.44 11.12 -12.52
N LYS A 254 4.63 10.92 -11.21
CA LYS A 254 3.72 10.17 -10.35
C LYS A 254 3.17 11.06 -9.27
N LEU A 255 1.84 11.10 -9.15
CA LEU A 255 1.12 11.73 -8.05
C LEU A 255 0.36 10.65 -7.29
N TYR A 256 0.66 10.49 -6.02
CA TYR A 256 -0.09 9.68 -5.08
C TYR A 256 -0.76 10.58 -4.06
N VAL A 257 -2.05 10.38 -3.83
CA VAL A 257 -2.84 11.06 -2.80
C VAL A 257 -3.56 10.02 -1.96
N GLN A 258 -3.51 10.15 -0.65
CA GLN A 258 -4.21 9.29 0.29
C GLN A 258 -4.96 10.13 1.33
N LEU A 259 -6.22 9.82 1.52
CA LEU A 259 -7.07 10.31 2.60
C LEU A 259 -7.32 9.15 3.56
N LEU A 260 -6.95 9.33 4.82
CA LEU A 260 -7.21 8.37 5.90
C LEU A 260 -8.12 9.00 6.93
N TYR A 261 -9.12 8.26 7.38
CA TYR A 261 -9.87 8.57 8.60
C TYR A 261 -9.93 7.33 9.48
N ASN A 262 -9.43 7.46 10.69
CA ASN A 262 -9.48 6.43 11.72
C ASN A 262 -9.42 7.11 13.08
N GLU A 263 -10.57 7.27 13.71
CA GLU A 263 -10.73 7.96 14.99
C GLU A 263 -10.00 7.26 16.15
N MET A 264 -9.75 5.96 16.02
CA MET A 264 -8.88 5.27 16.99
C MET A 264 -7.45 5.83 17.02
N VAL A 265 -7.02 6.53 15.97
CA VAL A 265 -5.68 7.12 15.85
C VAL A 265 -5.77 8.64 16.04
N ILE A 266 -6.65 9.29 15.28
CA ILE A 266 -6.89 10.73 15.32
C ILE A 266 -8.27 11.04 14.75
N ASP A 267 -9.03 11.92 15.41
CA ASP A 267 -10.36 12.37 15.00
C ASP A 267 -10.29 13.49 13.95
N GLU A 268 -9.46 13.28 12.93
CA GLU A 268 -9.32 14.17 11.78
C GLU A 268 -8.99 13.37 10.54
N ILE A 269 -9.38 13.91 9.38
CA ILE A 269 -8.94 13.34 8.09
C ILE A 269 -7.45 13.61 7.91
N GLN A 270 -6.68 12.54 7.81
CA GLN A 270 -5.26 12.59 7.53
C GLN A 270 -5.04 12.63 6.01
N PHE A 271 -4.18 13.52 5.56
CA PHE A 271 -3.83 13.72 4.16
C PHE A 271 -2.35 13.38 3.92
N LYS A 272 -2.10 12.58 2.90
CA LYS A 272 -0.74 12.30 2.41
C LYS A 272 -0.69 12.52 0.91
N GLU A 273 0.31 13.28 0.46
CA GLU A 273 0.62 13.49 -0.95
C GLU A 273 2.07 13.11 -1.23
N THR A 274 2.31 12.53 -2.40
CA THR A 274 3.65 12.31 -2.93
C THR A 274 3.65 12.62 -4.41
N LEU A 275 4.37 13.66 -4.80
CA LEU A 275 4.62 14.02 -6.18
C LEU A 275 6.10 13.80 -6.49
N GLY A 276 6.39 13.07 -7.54
CA GLY A 276 7.79 12.81 -7.88
C GLY A 276 7.99 12.42 -9.33
N LEU A 277 9.18 12.72 -9.83
CA LEU A 277 9.67 12.23 -11.12
C LEU A 277 10.32 10.88 -10.89
N GLY A 278 9.89 9.87 -11.65
CA GLY A 278 10.32 8.51 -11.48
C GLY A 278 10.77 7.84 -12.76
N LEU A 279 11.59 6.84 -12.60
CA LEU A 279 11.88 5.83 -13.64
C LEU A 279 10.98 4.63 -13.37
N SER A 280 10.23 4.19 -14.39
CA SER A 280 9.38 3.01 -14.31
C SER A 280 9.74 2.04 -15.40
N TYR A 281 9.73 0.76 -15.07
CA TYR A 281 9.95 -0.32 -15.99
C TYR A 281 8.90 -1.40 -15.81
N LYS A 282 8.23 -1.77 -16.90
CA LYS A 282 7.28 -2.87 -16.94
C LYS A 282 8.05 -4.13 -17.27
N LEU A 283 8.03 -5.13 -16.39
CA LEU A 283 8.80 -6.37 -16.56
C LEU A 283 8.09 -7.34 -17.51
N PHE A 284 6.75 -7.47 -17.39
CA PHE A 284 5.89 -8.31 -18.23
C PHE A 284 4.43 -7.90 -18.10
#